data_fd1c621c2f657ef235327156304818e5
#
_entry.id   fd1c621c2f657ef235327156304818e5
#
_cell.length_a   1.000
_cell.length_b   1.000
_cell.length_c   1.000
_cell.angle_alpha   90.00
_cell.angle_beta   90.00
_cell.angle_gamma   90.00
#
_symmetry.space_group_name_H-M   'P 1'
#
loop_
_entity.id
_entity.type
_entity.pdbx_description
1 polymer ?
#
loop_
_entity_poly.entity_id
_entity_poly.type
_entity_poly.pdbx_seq_one_letter_code
_entity_poly.pdbx_strand_id
1 'polypeptide(L)'
;MNNCYLDAEAVITFFRMTGRKHIFITGSRGSGKSNLVNNMLKHMSDSFNLLQSHRTDTPQVVIKSNLVADNKEFVIGVPRTSGINPASKGNNMTIIEDGFINCAIPAIDTHLDTTPERLFVIDELGYLESSCIPFQKAVEKLLDNSHVLAVIRKQSTEFLNRICNRKDVLVIDIDSTFETLSCIIMASGMSKRFGSNKLITDFNGRSLFENAVSISHFAGFGETLAVTRHDEVVRICEDKNIHFLRHDMPYRNEMVQLGAVSYTHLRA
;
A
#
# COMPACT_ATOMS: atom_id res chain seq x y z
N MET A 1 -13.31 -8.45 -15.52
CA MET A 1 -12.20 -8.31 -14.57
C MET A 1 -12.59 -7.20 -13.61
N ASN A 2 -13.04 -7.54 -12.42
CA ASN A 2 -13.36 -6.55 -11.39
C ASN A 2 -12.03 -6.04 -10.86
N ASN A 3 -11.64 -4.83 -11.25
CA ASN A 3 -10.58 -4.11 -10.57
C ASN A 3 -11.09 -3.81 -9.15
N CYS A 4 -10.71 -4.61 -8.18
CA CYS A 4 -10.89 -4.27 -6.79
C CYS A 4 -9.99 -3.04 -6.54
N TYR A 5 -10.57 -1.85 -6.67
CA TYR A 5 -9.89 -0.61 -6.33
C TYR A 5 -9.76 -0.59 -4.81
N LEU A 6 -8.55 -0.83 -4.33
CA LEU A 6 -8.24 -0.60 -2.93
C LEU A 6 -8.59 0.85 -2.59
N ASP A 7 -9.45 1.02 -1.60
CA ASP A 7 -9.81 2.34 -1.11
C ASP A 7 -8.59 3.00 -0.44
N ALA A 8 -8.22 4.19 -0.90
CA ALA A 8 -7.05 4.92 -0.40
C ALA A 8 -7.15 5.23 1.10
N GLU A 9 -8.34 5.55 1.62
CA GLU A 9 -8.53 5.80 3.06
C GLU A 9 -8.34 4.53 3.89
N ALA A 10 -8.80 3.37 3.40
CA ALA A 10 -8.59 2.09 4.07
C ALA A 10 -7.10 1.74 4.14
N VAL A 11 -6.35 1.96 3.04
CA VAL A 11 -4.89 1.78 3.00
C VAL A 11 -4.19 2.66 4.03
N ILE A 12 -4.53 3.96 4.07
CA ILE A 12 -3.93 4.92 5.00
C ILE A 12 -4.25 4.55 6.44
N THR A 13 -5.51 4.19 6.72
CA THR A 13 -5.93 3.77 8.05
C THR A 13 -5.14 2.54 8.51
N PHE A 14 -5.03 1.53 7.65
CA PHE A 14 -4.23 0.34 7.95
C PHE A 14 -2.77 0.68 8.18
N PHE A 15 -2.17 1.49 7.32
CA PHE A 15 -0.78 1.95 7.47
C PHE A 15 -0.55 2.61 8.84
N ARG A 16 -1.42 3.55 9.24
CA ARG A 16 -1.34 4.22 10.54
C ARG A 16 -1.42 3.25 11.72
N MET A 17 -2.27 2.22 11.60
CA MET A 17 -2.41 1.19 12.64
C MET A 17 -1.15 0.33 12.80
N THR A 18 -0.34 0.15 11.74
CA THR A 18 0.88 -0.67 11.81
C THR A 18 2.02 0.04 12.56
N GLY A 19 1.97 1.37 12.74
CA GLY A 19 3.05 2.18 13.30
C GLY A 19 4.33 2.18 12.44
N ARG A 20 4.26 1.72 11.19
CA ARG A 20 5.41 1.72 10.28
C ARG A 20 5.66 3.10 9.73
N LYS A 21 6.91 3.35 9.32
CA LYS A 21 7.38 4.66 8.86
C LYS A 21 7.17 4.88 7.37
N HIS A 22 7.24 3.81 6.57
CA HIS A 22 7.15 3.85 5.11
C HIS A 22 6.05 2.94 4.59
N ILE A 23 5.50 3.29 3.42
CA ILE A 23 4.52 2.47 2.72
C ILE A 23 4.94 2.29 1.26
N PHE A 24 5.02 1.05 0.82
CA PHE A 24 5.36 0.66 -0.54
C PHE A 24 4.19 -0.05 -1.21
N ILE A 25 3.79 0.44 -2.38
CA ILE A 25 2.70 -0.14 -3.18
C ILE A 25 3.30 -0.94 -4.33
N THR A 26 2.98 -2.22 -4.41
CA THR A 26 3.40 -3.10 -5.51
C THR A 26 2.22 -3.75 -6.20
N GLY A 27 2.45 -4.38 -7.34
CA GLY A 27 1.44 -5.05 -8.16
C GLY A 27 1.86 -5.15 -9.62
N SER A 28 1.10 -5.87 -10.43
CA SER A 28 1.34 -6.06 -11.86
C SER A 28 1.29 -4.74 -12.64
N ARG A 29 1.81 -4.78 -13.86
CA ARG A 29 1.75 -3.62 -14.75
C ARG A 29 0.30 -3.25 -15.09
N GLY A 30 -0.06 -1.97 -14.93
CA GLY A 30 -1.42 -1.51 -15.22
C GLY A 30 -2.44 -1.81 -14.13
N SER A 31 -2.04 -2.34 -12.96
CA SER A 31 -2.94 -2.68 -11.85
C SER A 31 -3.49 -1.48 -11.06
N GLY A 32 -3.10 -0.25 -11.43
CA GLY A 32 -3.63 0.97 -10.80
C GLY A 32 -2.80 1.52 -9.64
N LYS A 33 -1.53 1.08 -9.46
CA LYS A 33 -0.64 1.55 -8.38
C LYS A 33 -0.55 3.08 -8.29
N SER A 34 -0.22 3.75 -9.40
CA SER A 34 -0.09 5.21 -9.43
C SER A 34 -1.42 5.91 -9.14
N ASN A 35 -2.56 5.34 -9.58
CA ASN A 35 -3.88 5.88 -9.24
C ASN A 35 -4.16 5.79 -7.73
N LEU A 36 -3.84 4.64 -7.12
CA LEU A 36 -3.97 4.47 -5.68
C LEU A 36 -3.09 5.47 -4.93
N VAL A 37 -1.81 5.59 -5.31
CA VAL A 37 -0.88 6.55 -4.71
C VAL A 37 -1.39 7.98 -4.84
N ASN A 38 -1.84 8.40 -6.03
CA ASN A 38 -2.40 9.73 -6.24
C ASN A 38 -3.65 10.00 -5.37
N ASN A 39 -4.49 8.99 -5.16
CA ASN A 39 -5.64 9.13 -4.26
C ASN A 39 -5.19 9.17 -2.78
N MET A 40 -4.20 8.38 -2.38
CA MET A 40 -3.64 8.44 -1.03
C MET A 40 -3.04 9.82 -0.72
N LEU A 41 -2.32 10.42 -1.66
CA LEU A 41 -1.70 11.75 -1.49
C LEU A 41 -2.73 12.84 -1.18
N LYS A 42 -3.94 12.77 -1.76
CA LYS A 42 -5.04 13.72 -1.46
C LYS A 42 -5.48 13.70 0.01
N HIS A 43 -5.25 12.57 0.71
CA HIS A 43 -5.66 12.36 2.10
C HIS A 43 -4.48 12.34 3.10
N MET A 44 -3.23 12.27 2.62
CA MET A 44 -2.05 12.15 3.49
C MET A 44 -1.35 13.47 3.73
N SER A 45 -1.23 14.32 2.73
CA SER A 45 -0.41 15.53 2.84
C SER A 45 -0.79 16.57 1.79
N ASP A 46 -0.86 17.85 2.20
CA ASP A 46 -1.07 18.98 1.28
C ASP A 46 0.21 19.30 0.48
N SER A 47 1.36 18.81 0.92
CA SER A 47 2.64 19.02 0.24
C SER A 47 3.57 17.82 0.38
N PHE A 48 4.17 17.41 -0.72
CA PHE A 48 5.12 16.30 -0.78
C PHE A 48 6.22 16.59 -1.80
N ASN A 49 7.36 15.93 -1.64
CA ASN A 49 8.42 15.93 -2.64
C ASN A 49 8.30 14.67 -3.51
N LEU A 50 8.47 14.85 -4.82
CA LEU A 50 8.23 13.79 -5.81
C LEU A 50 9.48 13.51 -6.63
N LEU A 51 9.84 12.25 -6.71
CA LEU A 51 10.75 11.69 -7.70
C LEU A 51 9.98 10.71 -8.56
N GLN A 52 9.88 10.98 -9.87
CA GLN A 52 9.07 10.19 -10.78
C GLN A 52 9.85 9.74 -12.00
N SER A 53 9.77 8.45 -12.34
CA SER A 53 10.26 7.89 -13.59
C SER A 53 9.11 7.51 -14.51
N HIS A 54 9.24 7.77 -15.81
CA HIS A 54 8.24 7.38 -16.81
C HIS A 54 8.86 7.13 -18.18
N ARG A 55 8.10 6.47 -19.05
CA ARG A 55 8.47 6.30 -20.47
C ARG A 55 8.05 7.52 -21.26
N THR A 56 8.92 7.96 -22.15
CA THR A 56 8.61 9.01 -23.13
C THR A 56 7.99 8.39 -24.40
N ASP A 57 7.54 9.23 -25.34
CA ASP A 57 7.09 8.80 -26.68
C ASP A 57 8.22 8.13 -27.47
N THR A 58 9.46 8.53 -27.20
CA THR A 58 10.65 7.76 -27.61
C THR A 58 10.83 6.59 -26.65
N PRO A 59 11.46 5.47 -27.08
CA PRO A 59 11.59 4.28 -26.24
C PRO A 59 12.64 4.47 -25.11
N GLN A 60 12.65 5.62 -24.46
CA GLN A 60 13.52 5.97 -23.35
C GLN A 60 12.73 5.97 -22.04
N VAL A 61 13.45 5.83 -20.92
CA VAL A 61 12.93 6.07 -19.58
C VAL A 61 13.64 7.30 -19.02
N VAL A 62 12.86 8.24 -18.52
CA VAL A 62 13.36 9.48 -17.92
C VAL A 62 12.94 9.55 -16.44
N ILE A 63 13.70 10.34 -15.69
CA ILE A 63 13.41 10.66 -14.28
C ILE A 63 13.36 12.17 -14.10
N LYS A 64 12.45 12.63 -13.23
CA LYS A 64 12.31 14.04 -12.85
C LYS A 64 11.93 14.17 -11.38
N SER A 65 12.15 15.34 -10.82
CA SER A 65 11.73 15.69 -9.47
C SER A 65 11.26 17.14 -9.40
N ASN A 66 10.28 17.41 -8.52
CA ASN A 66 9.85 18.78 -8.21
C ASN A 66 10.87 19.57 -7.36
N LEU A 67 11.95 18.93 -6.92
CA LEU A 67 13.08 19.56 -6.22
C LEU A 67 14.23 19.93 -7.15
N VAL A 68 14.13 19.58 -8.44
CA VAL A 68 15.12 19.97 -9.47
C VAL A 68 14.53 21.10 -10.29
N ALA A 69 15.33 22.13 -10.54
CA ALA A 69 14.88 23.30 -11.29
C ALA A 69 14.26 22.95 -12.65
N ASP A 70 13.22 23.72 -13.00
CA ASP A 70 12.48 23.61 -14.27
C ASP A 70 11.79 22.26 -14.55
N ASN A 71 11.61 21.40 -13.54
CA ASN A 71 11.08 20.03 -13.73
C ASN A 71 11.79 19.26 -14.87
N LYS A 72 13.07 19.49 -15.03
CA LYS A 72 13.90 18.91 -16.11
C LYS A 72 13.88 17.39 -16.03
N GLU A 73 13.73 16.76 -17.19
CA GLU A 73 13.77 15.30 -17.32
C GLU A 73 15.19 14.84 -17.70
N PHE A 74 15.62 13.76 -17.05
CA PHE A 74 16.93 13.16 -17.27
C PHE A 74 16.76 11.70 -17.68
N VAL A 75 17.49 11.27 -18.72
CA VAL A 75 17.42 9.89 -19.22
C VAL A 75 18.10 8.96 -18.21
N ILE A 76 17.39 7.88 -17.83
CA ILE A 76 17.92 6.80 -16.97
C ILE A 76 17.97 5.45 -17.66
N GLY A 77 17.34 5.32 -18.82
CA GLY A 77 17.33 4.07 -19.57
C GLY A 77 17.08 4.28 -21.05
N VAL A 78 17.82 3.54 -21.87
CA VAL A 78 17.67 3.48 -23.33
C VAL A 78 17.54 2.03 -23.80
N PRO A 79 16.85 1.75 -24.93
CA PRO A 79 16.78 0.41 -25.48
C PRO A 79 18.17 -0.16 -25.77
N ARG A 80 18.36 -1.43 -25.53
CA ARG A 80 19.59 -2.14 -25.98
C ARG A 80 19.60 -2.22 -27.49
N THR A 81 20.68 -1.74 -28.11
CA THR A 81 20.84 -1.67 -29.57
C THR A 81 21.35 -2.98 -30.20
N SER A 82 21.71 -4.00 -29.43
CA SER A 82 22.28 -5.25 -29.97
C SER A 82 21.82 -6.49 -29.17
N GLY A 83 21.40 -7.53 -29.93
CA GLY A 83 21.20 -8.88 -29.41
C GLY A 83 19.87 -9.11 -28.70
N ILE A 84 18.75 -8.97 -29.41
CA ILE A 84 17.46 -9.44 -28.91
C ILE A 84 17.48 -10.96 -28.84
N ASN A 85 17.67 -11.51 -27.65
CA ASN A 85 17.30 -12.88 -27.39
C ASN A 85 15.79 -12.86 -27.05
N PRO A 86 14.89 -13.39 -27.91
CA PRO A 86 13.44 -13.34 -27.70
C PRO A 86 12.97 -14.02 -26.43
N ALA A 87 13.84 -14.83 -25.81
CA ALA A 87 13.53 -15.56 -24.57
C ALA A 87 13.73 -14.74 -23.28
N SER A 88 14.40 -13.58 -23.32
CA SER A 88 14.58 -12.75 -22.13
C SER A 88 13.38 -11.81 -21.93
N LYS A 89 12.29 -12.32 -21.39
CA LYS A 89 11.19 -11.50 -20.88
C LYS A 89 11.69 -10.68 -19.67
N GLY A 90 12.11 -9.42 -19.90
CA GLY A 90 12.27 -8.54 -18.74
C GLY A 90 13.16 -7.30 -18.89
N ASN A 91 14.35 -7.37 -19.44
CA ASN A 91 15.32 -6.27 -19.34
C ASN A 91 15.89 -5.87 -20.72
N ASN A 92 15.09 -5.17 -21.53
CA ASN A 92 15.53 -4.67 -22.83
C ASN A 92 16.12 -3.25 -22.79
N MET A 93 16.48 -2.74 -21.61
CA MET A 93 17.00 -1.38 -21.44
C MET A 93 18.43 -1.43 -20.90
N THR A 94 19.25 -0.49 -21.39
CA THR A 94 20.56 -0.16 -20.82
C THR A 94 20.39 0.99 -19.87
N ILE A 95 20.95 0.90 -18.66
CA ILE A 95 20.92 1.98 -17.68
C ILE A 95 21.79 3.15 -18.11
N ILE A 96 21.36 4.36 -17.79
CA ILE A 96 22.10 5.61 -17.89
C ILE A 96 22.20 6.19 -16.49
N GLU A 97 23.35 6.03 -15.85
CA GLU A 97 23.55 6.43 -14.45
C GLU A 97 23.53 7.96 -14.27
N ASP A 98 23.92 8.71 -15.30
CA ASP A 98 23.95 10.18 -15.27
C ASP A 98 22.60 10.80 -14.85
N GLY A 99 21.48 10.19 -15.24
CA GLY A 99 20.16 10.67 -14.85
C GLY A 99 19.91 10.53 -13.36
N PHE A 100 20.39 9.45 -12.75
CA PHE A 100 20.32 9.28 -11.30
C PHE A 100 21.24 10.24 -10.56
N ILE A 101 22.46 10.42 -11.05
CA ILE A 101 23.48 11.29 -10.44
C ILE A 101 23.07 12.77 -10.51
N ASN A 102 22.49 13.20 -11.64
CA ASN A 102 22.18 14.61 -11.89
C ASN A 102 20.75 15.02 -11.49
N CYS A 103 19.86 14.05 -11.18
CA CYS A 103 18.47 14.34 -10.79
C CYS A 103 18.10 13.67 -9.46
N ALA A 104 18.10 12.35 -9.41
CA ALA A 104 17.49 11.62 -8.30
C ALA A 104 18.27 11.80 -6.99
N ILE A 105 19.60 11.67 -7.02
CA ILE A 105 20.45 11.85 -5.83
C ILE A 105 20.38 13.28 -5.32
N PRO A 106 20.58 14.34 -6.15
CA PRO A 106 20.39 15.71 -5.72
C PRO A 106 19.01 16.03 -5.15
N ALA A 107 17.95 15.45 -5.72
CA ALA A 107 16.59 15.63 -5.20
C ALA A 107 16.45 15.04 -3.79
N ILE A 108 16.98 13.85 -3.55
CA ILE A 108 16.99 13.21 -2.23
C ILE A 108 17.81 14.05 -1.24
N ASP A 109 19.00 14.46 -1.61
CA ASP A 109 19.86 15.27 -0.72
C ASP A 109 19.20 16.63 -0.41
N THR A 110 18.64 17.32 -1.41
CA THR A 110 17.89 18.56 -1.20
C THR A 110 16.71 18.36 -0.23
N HIS A 111 15.96 17.26 -0.39
CA HIS A 111 14.86 16.94 0.53
C HIS A 111 15.36 16.75 1.96
N LEU A 112 16.40 15.95 2.14
CA LEU A 112 16.95 15.67 3.48
C LEU A 112 17.53 16.93 4.16
N ASP A 113 18.07 17.86 3.37
CA ASP A 113 18.66 19.09 3.87
C ASP A 113 17.62 20.19 4.15
N THR A 114 16.49 20.20 3.45
CA THR A 114 15.53 21.32 3.49
C THR A 114 14.17 20.98 4.09
N THR A 115 13.66 19.76 3.88
CA THR A 115 12.28 19.36 4.24
C THR A 115 12.18 17.89 4.64
N PRO A 116 13.05 17.36 5.55
CA PRO A 116 13.09 15.93 5.88
C PRO A 116 11.79 15.43 6.53
N GLU A 117 10.98 16.33 7.10
CA GLU A 117 9.69 16.04 7.73
C GLU A 117 8.55 15.85 6.71
N ARG A 118 8.72 16.30 5.46
CA ARG A 118 7.72 16.13 4.42
C ARG A 118 7.72 14.69 3.90
N LEU A 119 6.59 14.27 3.35
CA LEU A 119 6.50 13.00 2.66
C LEU A 119 7.33 13.05 1.36
N PHE A 120 8.22 12.07 1.17
CA PHE A 120 8.90 11.85 -0.10
C PHE A 120 8.22 10.75 -0.89
N VAL A 121 7.85 11.03 -2.13
CA VAL A 121 7.14 10.08 -3.01
C VAL A 121 8.07 9.62 -4.11
N ILE A 122 8.15 8.32 -4.35
CA ILE A 122 8.91 7.71 -5.45
C ILE A 122 7.96 6.90 -6.34
N ASP A 123 7.80 7.30 -7.61
CA ASP A 123 7.00 6.58 -8.61
C ASP A 123 7.82 6.40 -9.92
N GLU A 124 8.47 5.25 -10.12
CA GLU A 124 8.50 3.97 -9.38
C GLU A 124 9.96 3.51 -9.13
N LEU A 125 10.15 2.49 -8.27
CA LEU A 125 11.40 1.77 -8.10
C LEU A 125 11.33 0.41 -8.82
N GLY A 126 12.26 0.16 -9.74
CA GLY A 126 12.34 -1.07 -10.52
C GLY A 126 13.77 -1.54 -10.76
N TYR A 127 14.00 -2.19 -11.90
CA TYR A 127 15.32 -2.76 -12.22
C TYR A 127 16.35 -1.71 -12.63
N LEU A 128 15.93 -0.59 -13.26
CA LEU A 128 16.85 0.50 -13.62
C LEU A 128 17.43 1.13 -12.35
N GLU A 129 16.55 1.47 -11.42
CA GLU A 129 16.86 2.01 -10.10
C GLU A 129 17.71 1.04 -9.30
N SER A 130 17.44 -0.26 -9.40
CA SER A 130 18.22 -1.32 -8.75
C SER A 130 19.60 -1.56 -9.36
N SER A 131 19.94 -0.93 -10.46
CA SER A 131 21.23 -1.11 -11.13
C SER A 131 22.22 0.01 -10.84
N CYS A 132 21.78 1.13 -10.24
CA CYS A 132 22.63 2.27 -9.87
C CYS A 132 22.98 2.22 -8.38
N ILE A 133 24.17 1.79 -8.02
CA ILE A 133 24.63 1.65 -6.62
C ILE A 133 24.61 2.99 -5.86
N PRO A 134 25.08 4.12 -6.44
CA PRO A 134 24.99 5.41 -5.75
C PRO A 134 23.54 5.79 -5.41
N PHE A 135 22.59 5.54 -6.32
CA PHE A 135 21.18 5.81 -6.08
C PHE A 135 20.57 4.91 -5.00
N GLN A 136 20.93 3.61 -4.98
CA GLN A 136 20.50 2.71 -3.91
C GLN A 136 20.88 3.24 -2.53
N LYS A 137 22.13 3.71 -2.36
CA LYS A 137 22.62 4.30 -1.10
C LYS A 137 21.85 5.57 -0.73
N ALA A 138 21.53 6.40 -1.71
CA ALA A 138 20.72 7.61 -1.48
C ALA A 138 19.30 7.26 -1.01
N VAL A 139 18.66 6.25 -1.61
CA VAL A 139 17.34 5.76 -1.18
C VAL A 139 17.40 5.18 0.23
N GLU A 140 18.43 4.40 0.58
CA GLU A 140 18.60 3.87 1.94
C GLU A 140 18.78 5.01 2.96
N LYS A 141 19.60 6.02 2.65
CA LYS A 141 19.75 7.23 3.48
C LYS A 141 18.42 7.97 3.65
N LEU A 142 17.60 8.07 2.58
CA LEU A 142 16.28 8.66 2.62
C LEU A 142 15.34 7.88 3.56
N LEU A 143 15.31 6.55 3.47
CA LEU A 143 14.50 5.70 4.35
C LEU A 143 14.90 5.82 5.82
N ASP A 144 16.18 6.03 6.13
CA ASP A 144 16.62 6.19 7.50
C ASP A 144 16.17 7.53 8.10
N ASN A 145 16.07 8.61 7.30
CA ASN A 145 15.94 9.97 7.78
C ASN A 145 14.60 10.66 7.45
N SER A 146 13.74 10.08 6.60
CA SER A 146 12.48 10.70 6.20
C SER A 146 11.35 9.69 6.11
N HIS A 147 10.13 10.14 5.74
CA HIS A 147 8.94 9.31 5.47
C HIS A 147 8.78 9.11 3.96
N VAL A 148 8.59 7.87 3.53
CA VAL A 148 8.53 7.53 2.10
C VAL A 148 7.26 6.78 1.73
N LEU A 149 6.60 7.23 0.66
CA LEU A 149 5.59 6.49 -0.08
C LEU A 149 6.19 6.12 -1.44
N ALA A 150 6.32 4.83 -1.75
CA ALA A 150 6.93 4.39 -2.99
C ALA A 150 6.05 3.42 -3.78
N VAL A 151 6.07 3.55 -5.10
CA VAL A 151 5.61 2.51 -6.03
C VAL A 151 6.78 1.59 -6.33
N ILE A 152 6.59 0.31 -6.04
CA ILE A 152 7.60 -0.73 -6.28
C ILE A 152 7.15 -1.60 -7.44
N ARG A 153 7.99 -1.77 -8.44
CA ARG A 153 7.72 -2.73 -9.50
C ARG A 153 7.75 -4.16 -8.95
N LYS A 154 6.77 -4.98 -9.31
CA LYS A 154 6.68 -6.38 -8.88
C LYS A 154 7.78 -7.21 -9.53
N GLN A 155 8.98 -7.08 -8.98
CA GLN A 155 10.22 -7.72 -9.44
C GLN A 155 11.07 -8.11 -8.24
N SER A 156 11.91 -9.13 -8.41
CA SER A 156 12.89 -9.52 -7.41
C SER A 156 14.27 -9.04 -7.83
N THR A 157 14.80 -8.06 -7.13
CA THR A 157 16.20 -7.64 -7.18
C THR A 157 16.73 -7.59 -5.75
N GLU A 158 18.05 -7.71 -5.57
CA GLU A 158 18.66 -7.65 -4.24
C GLU A 158 18.29 -6.34 -3.52
N PHE A 159 18.36 -5.22 -4.23
CA PHE A 159 17.99 -3.91 -3.68
C PHE A 159 16.53 -3.83 -3.25
N LEU A 160 15.59 -4.17 -4.14
CA LEU A 160 14.16 -4.14 -3.82
C LEU A 160 13.80 -5.07 -2.66
N ASN A 161 14.37 -6.28 -2.64
CA ASN A 161 14.16 -7.23 -1.55
C ASN A 161 14.68 -6.65 -0.23
N ARG A 162 15.85 -6.01 -0.23
CA ARG A 162 16.46 -5.41 0.96
C ARG A 162 15.60 -4.28 1.54
N ILE A 163 15.11 -3.36 0.72
CA ILE A 163 14.28 -2.25 1.19
C ILE A 163 12.86 -2.69 1.57
N CYS A 164 12.27 -3.64 0.86
CA CYS A 164 10.93 -4.17 1.17
C CYS A 164 10.91 -5.01 2.46
N ASN A 165 12.02 -5.65 2.83
CA ASN A 165 12.13 -6.45 4.05
C ASN A 165 12.49 -5.63 5.31
N ARG A 166 12.59 -4.32 5.21
CA ARG A 166 12.81 -3.46 6.39
C ARG A 166 11.60 -3.54 7.33
N LYS A 167 11.88 -3.54 8.64
CA LYS A 167 10.82 -3.63 9.68
C LYS A 167 9.91 -2.40 9.72
N ASP A 168 10.42 -1.25 9.28
CA ASP A 168 9.73 0.03 9.24
C ASP A 168 8.96 0.28 7.92
N VAL A 169 8.95 -0.67 6.99
CA VAL A 169 8.25 -0.62 5.71
C VAL A 169 7.01 -1.50 5.73
N LEU A 170 5.87 -0.95 5.31
CA LEU A 170 4.67 -1.69 4.95
C LEU A 170 4.63 -1.90 3.44
N VAL A 171 4.68 -3.13 2.98
CA VAL A 171 4.49 -3.46 1.56
C VAL A 171 3.06 -3.92 1.33
N ILE A 172 2.40 -3.32 0.35
CA ILE A 172 1.04 -3.63 -0.07
C ILE A 172 1.07 -4.09 -1.52
N ASP A 173 0.76 -5.37 -1.74
CA ASP A 173 0.60 -5.93 -3.08
C ASP A 173 -0.87 -5.86 -3.50
N ILE A 174 -1.18 -4.95 -4.43
CA ILE A 174 -2.56 -4.74 -4.89
C ILE A 174 -3.11 -5.86 -5.77
N ASP A 175 -2.27 -6.82 -6.17
CA ASP A 175 -2.71 -8.04 -6.85
C ASP A 175 -3.00 -9.19 -5.87
N SER A 176 -2.61 -9.02 -4.60
CA SER A 176 -2.82 -10.04 -3.58
C SER A 176 -4.22 -9.91 -3.03
N THR A 177 -5.13 -10.76 -3.46
CA THR A 177 -6.52 -10.79 -3.01
C THR A 177 -6.84 -12.13 -2.35
N PHE A 178 -7.71 -12.08 -1.34
CA PHE A 178 -8.28 -13.26 -0.70
C PHE A 178 -9.71 -13.53 -1.21
N GLU A 179 -9.97 -13.29 -2.51
CA GLU A 179 -11.31 -13.35 -3.12
C GLU A 179 -12.04 -14.69 -2.91
N THR A 180 -11.29 -15.78 -2.73
CA THR A 180 -11.85 -17.10 -2.47
C THR A 180 -12.08 -17.40 -0.99
N LEU A 181 -11.71 -16.49 -0.11
CA LEU A 181 -11.84 -16.63 1.34
C LEU A 181 -12.90 -15.68 1.89
N SER A 182 -13.60 -16.09 2.93
CA SER A 182 -14.49 -15.24 3.71
C SER A 182 -13.79 -14.79 5.00
N CYS A 183 -13.95 -13.50 5.35
CA CYS A 183 -13.50 -12.95 6.62
C CYS A 183 -14.65 -12.95 7.61
N ILE A 184 -14.44 -13.50 8.82
CA ILE A 184 -15.41 -13.43 9.90
C ILE A 184 -14.90 -12.49 10.98
N ILE A 185 -15.62 -11.37 11.20
CA ILE A 185 -15.33 -10.39 12.24
C ILE A 185 -16.13 -10.74 13.47
N MET A 186 -15.45 -11.18 14.53
CA MET A 186 -16.07 -11.51 15.82
C MET A 186 -16.33 -10.23 16.63
N ALA A 187 -17.55 -9.70 16.57
CA ALA A 187 -17.96 -8.42 17.16
C ALA A 187 -18.95 -8.59 18.33
N SER A 188 -18.79 -9.65 19.14
CA SER A 188 -19.73 -9.98 20.24
C SER A 188 -19.15 -9.76 21.63
N GLY A 189 -17.92 -9.23 21.75
CA GLY A 189 -17.23 -9.04 23.02
C GLY A 189 -17.95 -8.04 23.93
N MET A 190 -18.11 -8.40 25.21
CA MET A 190 -18.86 -7.59 26.20
C MET A 190 -18.08 -6.37 26.75
N SER A 191 -16.85 -6.17 26.37
CA SER A 191 -16.00 -5.02 26.78
C SER A 191 -16.01 -4.73 28.30
N LYS A 192 -16.19 -5.73 29.14
CA LYS A 192 -16.38 -5.59 30.60
C LYS A 192 -15.31 -4.75 31.31
N ARG A 193 -14.06 -4.82 30.84
CA ARG A 193 -12.93 -4.05 31.40
C ARG A 193 -12.91 -2.59 30.92
N PHE A 194 -13.61 -2.30 29.83
CA PHE A 194 -13.57 -0.98 29.17
C PHE A 194 -14.72 -0.07 29.65
N GLY A 195 -15.73 -0.64 30.31
CA GLY A 195 -16.88 0.10 30.89
C GLY A 195 -17.94 0.54 29.84
N SER A 196 -17.64 0.44 28.54
CA SER A 196 -18.54 0.71 27.43
C SER A 196 -18.25 -0.25 26.27
N ASN A 197 -19.08 -0.22 25.21
CA ASN A 197 -18.84 -1.04 24.03
C ASN A 197 -17.64 -0.51 23.25
N LYS A 198 -16.46 -1.15 23.42
CA LYS A 198 -15.23 -0.73 22.75
C LYS A 198 -15.32 -0.75 21.21
N LEU A 199 -16.22 -1.57 20.63
CA LEU A 199 -16.34 -1.73 19.18
C LEU A 199 -16.81 -0.45 18.48
N ILE A 200 -17.59 0.37 19.20
CA ILE A 200 -18.11 1.67 18.71
C ILE A 200 -17.26 2.85 19.15
N THR A 201 -16.16 2.62 19.89
CA THR A 201 -15.25 3.69 20.30
C THR A 201 -14.57 4.28 19.06
N ASP A 202 -14.56 5.62 18.99
CA ASP A 202 -13.85 6.34 17.93
C ASP A 202 -12.33 6.06 17.99
N PHE A 203 -11.78 5.74 16.85
CA PHE A 203 -10.35 5.61 16.63
C PHE A 203 -10.00 6.22 15.28
N ASN A 204 -9.44 7.42 15.30
CA ASN A 204 -9.10 8.19 14.11
C ASN A 204 -10.31 8.52 13.19
N GLY A 205 -11.44 8.92 13.80
CA GLY A 205 -12.65 9.32 13.07
C GLY A 205 -13.55 8.16 12.60
N ARG A 206 -13.26 6.93 13.01
CA ARG A 206 -14.09 5.74 12.74
C ARG A 206 -14.14 4.86 13.99
N SER A 207 -15.19 4.05 14.12
CA SER A 207 -15.26 3.06 15.18
C SER A 207 -14.22 1.94 14.99
N LEU A 208 -13.83 1.26 16.07
CA LEU A 208 -12.94 0.10 15.99
C LEU A 208 -13.52 -1.00 15.08
N PHE A 209 -14.84 -1.17 15.10
CA PHE A 209 -15.52 -2.13 14.21
C PHE A 209 -15.39 -1.73 12.74
N GLU A 210 -15.64 -0.46 12.39
CA GLU A 210 -15.49 0.05 11.03
C GLU A 210 -14.05 -0.07 10.52
N ASN A 211 -13.06 0.15 11.39
CA ASN A 211 -11.66 -0.07 11.05
C ASN A 211 -11.37 -1.55 10.74
N ALA A 212 -11.93 -2.50 11.52
CA ALA A 212 -11.79 -3.93 11.25
C ALA A 212 -12.43 -4.33 9.91
N VAL A 213 -13.61 -3.80 9.60
CA VAL A 213 -14.26 -3.98 8.29
C VAL A 213 -13.42 -3.42 7.15
N SER A 214 -12.89 -2.20 7.31
CA SER A 214 -12.02 -1.58 6.31
C SER A 214 -10.78 -2.43 6.03
N ILE A 215 -10.18 -3.01 7.07
CA ILE A 215 -9.03 -3.92 6.94
C ILE A 215 -9.41 -5.19 6.17
N SER A 216 -10.59 -5.78 6.43
CA SER A 216 -11.04 -6.98 5.71
C SER A 216 -11.30 -6.70 4.23
N HIS A 217 -11.91 -5.57 3.91
CA HIS A 217 -12.11 -5.14 2.52
C HIS A 217 -10.78 -4.85 1.84
N PHE A 218 -9.86 -4.17 2.55
CA PHE A 218 -8.52 -3.91 2.05
C PHE A 218 -7.74 -5.20 1.72
N ALA A 219 -7.87 -6.24 2.57
CA ALA A 219 -7.25 -7.53 2.33
C ALA A 219 -7.84 -8.27 1.11
N GLY A 220 -8.97 -7.79 0.55
CA GLY A 220 -9.60 -8.33 -0.64
C GLY A 220 -10.29 -9.68 -0.41
N PHE A 221 -10.85 -9.92 0.80
CA PHE A 221 -11.71 -11.08 1.03
C PHE A 221 -12.95 -11.01 0.13
N GLY A 222 -13.35 -12.14 -0.43
CA GLY A 222 -14.53 -12.24 -1.28
C GLY A 222 -15.84 -11.99 -0.53
N GLU A 223 -15.86 -12.23 0.78
CA GLU A 223 -16.96 -11.94 1.67
C GLU A 223 -16.45 -11.51 3.05
N THR A 224 -17.14 -10.57 3.67
CA THR A 224 -16.94 -10.20 5.08
C THR A 224 -18.26 -10.40 5.82
N LEU A 225 -18.23 -11.23 6.87
CA LEU A 225 -19.36 -11.51 7.76
C LEU A 225 -19.03 -11.00 9.17
N ALA A 226 -19.92 -10.17 9.73
CA ALA A 226 -19.84 -9.79 11.13
C ALA A 226 -20.68 -10.71 12.01
N VAL A 227 -20.14 -11.15 13.15
CA VAL A 227 -20.91 -11.90 14.15
C VAL A 227 -21.03 -11.03 15.39
N THR A 228 -22.25 -10.60 15.72
CA THR A 228 -22.47 -9.61 16.78
C THR A 228 -23.73 -9.90 17.60
N ARG A 229 -23.74 -9.36 18.83
CA ARG A 229 -24.91 -9.23 19.71
C ARG A 229 -25.32 -7.78 19.97
N HIS A 230 -24.53 -6.83 19.47
CA HIS A 230 -24.67 -5.41 19.77
C HIS A 230 -25.49 -4.70 18.69
N ASP A 231 -26.58 -4.04 19.09
CA ASP A 231 -27.47 -3.33 18.17
C ASP A 231 -26.76 -2.20 17.42
N GLU A 232 -25.80 -1.54 18.05
CA GLU A 232 -25.00 -0.49 17.44
C GLU A 232 -24.13 -1.03 16.27
N VAL A 233 -23.58 -2.24 16.43
CA VAL A 233 -22.81 -2.91 15.37
C VAL A 233 -23.75 -3.37 14.24
N VAL A 234 -24.95 -3.86 14.57
CA VAL A 234 -25.98 -4.23 13.58
C VAL A 234 -26.33 -3.01 12.69
N ARG A 235 -26.58 -1.85 13.29
CA ARG A 235 -26.87 -0.62 12.53
C ARG A 235 -25.74 -0.25 11.57
N ILE A 236 -24.49 -0.34 12.02
CA ILE A 236 -23.33 -0.08 11.15
C ILE A 236 -23.29 -1.10 9.99
N CYS A 237 -23.60 -2.37 10.25
CA CYS A 237 -23.65 -3.38 9.20
C CYS A 237 -24.75 -3.10 8.17
N GLU A 238 -25.94 -2.68 8.62
CA GLU A 238 -27.07 -2.31 7.77
C GLU A 238 -26.72 -1.09 6.91
N ASP A 239 -26.21 -0.02 7.52
CA ASP A 239 -25.84 1.22 6.85
C ASP A 239 -24.74 1.00 5.78
N LYS A 240 -23.83 0.08 6.01
CA LYS A 240 -22.70 -0.20 5.11
C LYS A 240 -22.89 -1.46 4.24
N ASN A 241 -24.08 -2.06 4.28
CA ASN A 241 -24.40 -3.30 3.54
C ASN A 241 -23.40 -4.43 3.80
N ILE A 242 -23.04 -4.64 5.07
CA ILE A 242 -22.16 -5.71 5.52
C ILE A 242 -23.03 -6.89 5.98
N HIS A 243 -22.71 -8.09 5.52
CA HIS A 243 -23.40 -9.28 6.01
C HIS A 243 -23.14 -9.48 7.50
N PHE A 244 -24.17 -9.79 8.28
CA PHE A 244 -24.03 -10.05 9.69
C PHE A 244 -24.90 -11.20 10.18
N LEU A 245 -24.41 -11.85 11.24
CA LEU A 245 -25.15 -12.82 12.03
C LEU A 245 -25.38 -12.23 13.42
N ARG A 246 -26.65 -11.97 13.77
CA ARG A 246 -27.05 -11.57 15.12
C ARG A 246 -27.27 -12.80 15.97
N HIS A 247 -26.81 -12.77 17.22
CA HIS A 247 -27.10 -13.80 18.22
C HIS A 247 -27.38 -13.18 19.58
N ASP A 248 -28.24 -13.83 20.32
CA ASP A 248 -28.64 -13.42 21.68
C ASP A 248 -28.05 -14.33 22.78
N MET A 249 -27.12 -15.22 22.42
CA MET A 249 -26.55 -16.17 23.35
C MET A 249 -25.73 -15.49 24.44
N PRO A 250 -26.01 -15.74 25.73
CA PRO A 250 -25.26 -15.18 26.86
C PRO A 250 -23.88 -15.81 27.04
N TYR A 251 -23.54 -16.85 26.28
CA TYR A 251 -22.39 -17.71 26.51
C TYR A 251 -21.19 -17.37 25.61
N ARG A 252 -20.03 -17.82 26.05
CA ARG A 252 -18.67 -17.54 25.61
C ARG A 252 -18.50 -17.55 24.08
N ASN A 253 -17.59 -16.73 23.60
CA ASN A 253 -17.21 -16.56 22.20
C ASN A 253 -16.97 -17.86 21.38
N GLU A 254 -16.62 -18.96 22.05
CA GLU A 254 -16.35 -20.27 21.45
C GLU A 254 -17.57 -20.89 20.73
N MET A 255 -18.77 -20.75 21.30
CA MET A 255 -20.00 -21.30 20.71
C MET A 255 -20.46 -20.50 19.50
N VAL A 256 -20.18 -19.20 19.49
CA VAL A 256 -20.50 -18.30 18.35
C VAL A 256 -19.55 -18.55 17.19
N GLN A 257 -18.29 -18.88 17.46
CA GLN A 257 -17.33 -19.28 16.43
C GLN A 257 -17.79 -20.54 15.67
N LEU A 258 -18.29 -21.56 16.38
CA LEU A 258 -18.83 -22.77 15.76
C LEU A 258 -20.06 -22.48 14.90
N GLY A 259 -20.96 -21.59 15.33
CA GLY A 259 -22.13 -21.17 14.58
C GLY A 259 -21.76 -20.42 13.29
N ALA A 260 -20.76 -19.55 13.35
CA ALA A 260 -20.28 -18.79 12.17
C ALA A 260 -19.60 -19.71 11.15
N VAL A 261 -18.80 -20.69 11.59
CA VAL A 261 -18.19 -21.70 10.70
C VAL A 261 -19.27 -22.56 10.03
N SER A 262 -20.30 -22.98 10.77
CA SER A 262 -21.42 -23.72 10.20
C SER A 262 -22.18 -22.93 9.13
N TYR A 263 -22.34 -21.59 9.31
CA TYR A 263 -23.00 -20.71 8.35
C TYR A 263 -22.22 -20.61 7.03
N THR A 264 -20.89 -20.50 7.08
CA THR A 264 -20.05 -20.44 5.89
C THR A 264 -20.06 -21.75 5.10
N HIS A 265 -20.16 -22.90 5.76
CA HIS A 265 -20.28 -24.20 5.09
C HIS A 265 -21.67 -24.48 4.49
N LEU A 266 -22.73 -23.81 4.97
CA LEU A 266 -24.09 -23.96 4.42
C LEU A 266 -24.32 -23.16 3.13
N ARG A 267 -23.44 -22.24 2.77
CA ARG A 267 -23.49 -21.49 1.51
C ARG A 267 -22.60 -22.05 0.39
N ALA A 268 -21.73 -23.01 0.68
CA ALA A 268 -20.94 -23.74 -0.31
C ALA A 268 -21.69 -24.96 -0.82
#